data_bef6cb77fff7df04b3120510f4f25dc2
#
_entry.id   bef6cb77fff7df04b3120510f4f25dc2
#
_cell.length_a   1.000
_cell.length_b   1.000
_cell.length_c   1.000
_cell.angle_alpha   90.00
_cell.angle_beta   90.00
_cell.angle_gamma   90.00
#
_symmetry.space_group_name_H-M   'P 1'
#
loop_
_entity.id
_entity.type
_entity.pdbx_description
1 polymer ?
#
loop_
_entity_poly.entity_id
_entity_poly.type
_entity_poly.pdbx_seq_one_letter_code
_entity_poly.pdbx_strand_id
1 'polypeptide(L)'
;IRITCSNMLIDLGLPAILTKFMLQYPEVSLHVKIFNRDVDIIAEGFDISLKIVTDVPKNSNLVMRTICTIPSAFMVSASAFDKYALNKPADLSKVPTLGWLSSHVQATWTFRQAKREIKINSDPCLVCDDIRLIKDALVGGVGVGFLPLALAEQELMAGSLKTVFDDWSVEAHKIVAIYPTRQGLPPAVRVLIDFIVDEFNG
;
A
#
# COMPACT_ATOMS: atom_id res chain seq x y z
N ILE A 1 -19.67 -1.67 13.81
CA ILE A 1 -19.13 -1.85 12.47
C ILE A 1 -17.97 -2.85 12.56
N ARG A 2 -17.98 -3.88 11.71
CA ARG A 2 -16.93 -4.90 11.61
C ARG A 2 -16.02 -4.59 10.42
N ILE A 3 -14.75 -4.32 10.70
CA ILE A 3 -13.76 -3.86 9.72
C ILE A 3 -12.64 -4.90 9.62
N THR A 4 -12.17 -5.17 8.39
CA THR A 4 -10.87 -5.79 8.18
C THR A 4 -9.94 -4.84 7.44
N CYS A 5 -8.64 -4.86 7.76
CA CYS A 5 -7.63 -4.07 7.08
C CYS A 5 -6.28 -4.80 7.04
N SER A 6 -5.37 -4.35 6.16
CA SER A 6 -3.99 -4.84 6.12
C SER A 6 -3.11 -4.14 7.16
N ASN A 7 -2.00 -4.78 7.55
CA ASN A 7 -1.00 -4.21 8.47
C ASN A 7 -0.49 -2.85 7.99
N MET A 8 -0.21 -2.69 6.71
CA MET A 8 0.32 -1.44 6.16
C MET A 8 -0.59 -0.23 6.45
N LEU A 9 -1.91 -0.41 6.51
CA LEU A 9 -2.83 0.68 6.85
C LEU A 9 -2.68 1.15 8.30
N ILE A 10 -2.24 0.27 9.18
CA ILE A 10 -1.91 0.63 10.56
C ILE A 10 -0.72 1.58 10.58
N ASP A 11 0.32 1.25 9.82
CA ASP A 11 1.54 2.06 9.72
C ASP A 11 1.30 3.38 8.95
N LEU A 12 0.30 3.42 8.05
CA LEU A 12 -0.11 4.61 7.30
C LEU A 12 -1.10 5.53 8.06
N GLY A 13 -1.34 5.29 9.35
CA GLY A 13 -2.09 6.21 10.21
C GLY A 13 -3.56 5.87 10.42
N LEU A 14 -4.07 4.75 9.91
CA LEU A 14 -5.46 4.33 10.14
C LEU A 14 -5.87 4.34 11.64
N PRO A 15 -5.02 3.96 12.62
CA PRO A 15 -5.40 4.01 14.04
C PRO A 15 -5.78 5.40 14.53
N ALA A 16 -5.05 6.43 14.11
CA ALA A 16 -5.38 7.82 14.48
C ALA A 16 -6.72 8.26 13.89
N ILE A 17 -7.00 7.89 12.64
CA ILE A 17 -8.26 8.16 11.96
C ILE A 17 -9.43 7.48 12.67
N LEU A 18 -9.31 6.19 12.97
CA LEU A 18 -10.37 5.46 13.69
C LEU A 18 -10.59 6.00 15.11
N THR A 19 -9.52 6.43 15.79
CA THR A 19 -9.63 7.07 17.10
C THR A 19 -10.40 8.39 17.04
N LYS A 20 -10.10 9.26 16.06
CA LYS A 20 -10.85 10.50 15.82
C LYS A 20 -12.33 10.21 15.54
N PHE A 21 -12.58 9.21 14.68
CA PHE A 21 -13.94 8.79 14.36
C PHE A 21 -14.71 8.37 15.62
N MET A 22 -14.14 7.51 16.47
CA MET A 22 -14.79 7.04 17.70
C MET A 22 -15.06 8.18 18.70
N LEU A 23 -14.18 9.19 18.75
CA LEU A 23 -14.41 10.37 19.57
C LEU A 23 -15.58 11.23 19.05
N GLN A 24 -15.73 11.32 17.73
CA GLN A 24 -16.82 12.08 17.11
C GLN A 24 -18.16 11.33 17.10
N TYR A 25 -18.12 9.99 17.06
CA TYR A 25 -19.30 9.12 17.00
C TYR A 25 -19.26 8.07 18.13
N PRO A 26 -19.43 8.48 19.40
CA PRO A 26 -19.23 7.61 20.57
C PRO A 26 -20.23 6.45 20.66
N GLU A 27 -21.34 6.53 19.94
CA GLU A 27 -22.36 5.48 19.90
C GLU A 27 -22.03 4.35 18.91
N VAL A 28 -20.97 4.53 18.08
CA VAL A 28 -20.56 3.54 17.09
C VAL A 28 -19.47 2.66 17.65
N SER A 29 -19.73 1.35 17.75
CA SER A 29 -18.72 0.37 18.12
C SER A 29 -17.97 -0.13 16.89
N LEU A 30 -16.63 -0.19 16.97
CA LEU A 30 -15.77 -0.73 15.92
C LEU A 30 -15.15 -2.07 16.36
N HIS A 31 -15.24 -3.08 15.50
CA HIS A 31 -14.55 -4.35 15.63
C HIS A 31 -13.56 -4.50 14.48
N VAL A 32 -12.28 -4.28 14.73
CA VAL A 32 -11.24 -4.28 13.71
C VAL A 32 -10.44 -5.57 13.77
N LYS A 33 -10.28 -6.24 12.63
CA LYS A 33 -9.38 -7.38 12.45
C LYS A 33 -8.34 -7.07 11.38
N ILE A 34 -7.10 -7.39 11.66
CA ILE A 34 -5.97 -7.11 10.77
C ILE A 34 -5.58 -8.42 10.11
N PHE A 35 -5.64 -8.45 8.77
CA PHE A 35 -5.26 -9.61 7.97
C PHE A 35 -4.48 -9.15 6.73
N ASN A 36 -3.39 -9.85 6.43
CA ASN A 36 -2.65 -9.67 5.18
C ASN A 36 -3.07 -10.68 4.09
N ARG A 37 -4.01 -11.57 4.39
CA ARG A 37 -4.64 -12.50 3.45
C ARG A 37 -5.87 -11.91 2.78
N ASP A 38 -6.30 -12.54 1.70
CA ASP A 38 -7.62 -12.28 1.16
C ASP A 38 -8.71 -12.77 2.12
N VAL A 39 -9.75 -11.94 2.27
CA VAL A 39 -10.87 -12.16 3.18
C VAL A 39 -12.14 -12.14 2.36
N ASP A 40 -12.96 -13.18 2.50
CA ASP A 40 -14.33 -13.15 2.02
C ASP A 40 -15.18 -12.35 3.01
N ILE A 41 -15.37 -11.06 2.70
CA ILE A 41 -16.06 -10.14 3.60
C ILE A 41 -17.50 -10.53 3.88
N ILE A 42 -18.16 -11.20 2.94
CA ILE A 42 -19.55 -11.65 3.11
C ILE A 42 -19.60 -12.89 4.01
N ALA A 43 -18.80 -13.90 3.71
CA ALA A 43 -18.78 -15.15 4.46
C ALA A 43 -18.25 -14.97 5.89
N GLU A 44 -17.25 -14.08 6.08
CA GLU A 44 -16.67 -13.79 7.39
C GLU A 44 -17.44 -12.68 8.15
N GLY A 45 -18.47 -12.09 7.52
CA GLY A 45 -19.39 -11.12 8.13
C GLY A 45 -18.76 -9.77 8.44
N PHE A 46 -17.88 -9.27 7.59
CA PHE A 46 -17.36 -7.91 7.68
C PHE A 46 -18.25 -6.92 6.92
N ASP A 47 -18.39 -5.71 7.47
CA ASP A 47 -19.10 -4.59 6.83
C ASP A 47 -18.21 -3.89 5.80
N ILE A 48 -16.91 -3.79 6.08
CA ILE A 48 -15.89 -3.10 5.26
C ILE A 48 -14.59 -3.89 5.28
N SER A 49 -13.93 -3.97 4.12
CA SER A 49 -12.51 -4.33 4.00
C SER A 49 -11.73 -3.13 3.46
N LEU A 50 -10.76 -2.66 4.22
CA LEU A 50 -9.80 -1.64 3.78
C LEU A 50 -8.55 -2.34 3.26
N LYS A 51 -8.27 -2.17 1.97
CA LYS A 51 -7.15 -2.84 1.29
C LYS A 51 -6.28 -1.84 0.53
N ILE A 52 -5.05 -2.25 0.29
CA ILE A 52 -4.16 -1.57 -0.63
C ILE A 52 -4.10 -2.42 -1.90
N VAL A 53 -4.36 -1.79 -3.04
CA VAL A 53 -4.38 -2.46 -4.35
C VAL A 53 -3.60 -1.62 -5.36
N THR A 54 -3.05 -2.28 -6.38
CA THR A 54 -2.52 -1.63 -7.57
C THR A 54 -3.61 -1.54 -8.63
N ASP A 55 -4.34 -2.63 -8.86
CA ASP A 55 -5.43 -2.72 -9.81
C ASP A 55 -6.79 -2.91 -9.14
N VAL A 56 -7.83 -2.35 -9.75
CA VAL A 56 -9.22 -2.55 -9.32
C VAL A 56 -9.75 -3.84 -9.96
N PRO A 57 -10.11 -4.88 -9.18
CA PRO A 57 -10.71 -6.09 -9.72
C PRO A 57 -12.01 -5.79 -10.48
N LYS A 58 -12.11 -6.27 -11.72
CA LYS A 58 -13.20 -5.89 -12.64
C LYS A 58 -14.52 -6.63 -12.46
N ASN A 59 -14.57 -7.71 -11.68
CA ASN A 59 -15.79 -8.54 -11.54
C ASN A 59 -15.96 -9.04 -10.11
N SER A 60 -16.70 -8.31 -9.29
CA SER A 60 -17.18 -8.84 -8.00
C SER A 60 -18.57 -8.27 -7.69
N ASN A 61 -19.36 -9.03 -6.90
CA ASN A 61 -20.63 -8.55 -6.31
C ASN A 61 -20.38 -7.56 -5.15
N LEU A 62 -19.18 -6.97 -5.11
CA LEU A 62 -18.73 -6.04 -4.09
C LEU A 62 -18.57 -4.65 -4.71
N VAL A 63 -18.88 -3.63 -3.93
CA VAL A 63 -18.55 -2.26 -4.27
C VAL A 63 -17.12 -1.98 -3.83
N MET A 64 -16.37 -1.30 -4.68
CA MET A 64 -15.04 -0.77 -4.34
C MET A 64 -15.07 0.75 -4.48
N ARG A 65 -14.67 1.44 -3.42
CA ARG A 65 -14.48 2.89 -3.42
C ARG A 65 -13.02 3.22 -3.14
N THR A 66 -12.38 3.93 -4.04
CA THR A 66 -11.03 4.45 -3.79
C THR A 66 -11.10 5.53 -2.72
N ILE A 67 -10.24 5.41 -1.71
CA ILE A 67 -10.05 6.38 -0.63
C ILE A 67 -9.00 7.40 -1.06
N CYS A 68 -7.77 6.94 -1.31
CA CYS A 68 -6.70 7.80 -1.80
C CYS A 68 -5.67 7.00 -2.62
N THR A 69 -4.78 7.72 -3.28
CA THR A 69 -3.58 7.16 -3.90
C THR A 69 -2.40 7.37 -2.97
N ILE A 70 -1.56 6.34 -2.79
CA ILE A 70 -0.41 6.38 -1.89
C ILE A 70 0.84 6.78 -2.70
N PRO A 71 1.41 7.97 -2.48
CA PRO A 71 2.69 8.33 -3.08
C PRO A 71 3.76 7.33 -2.68
N SER A 72 4.39 6.71 -3.66
CA SER A 72 5.39 5.65 -3.45
C SER A 72 6.55 5.83 -4.42
N ALA A 73 7.74 5.39 -4.03
CA ALA A 73 8.93 5.47 -4.85
C ALA A 73 9.77 4.20 -4.73
N PHE A 74 10.61 3.95 -5.73
CA PHE A 74 11.71 3.01 -5.59
C PHE A 74 12.79 3.63 -4.74
N MET A 75 13.31 2.83 -3.79
CA MET A 75 14.31 3.27 -2.84
C MET A 75 15.42 2.25 -2.70
N VAL A 76 16.57 2.75 -2.29
CA VAL A 76 17.77 1.97 -1.98
C VAL A 76 18.47 2.59 -0.78
N SER A 77 19.19 1.80 0.03
CA SER A 77 20.00 2.37 1.10
C SER A 77 21.12 3.24 0.55
N ALA A 78 21.51 4.27 1.30
CA ALA A 78 22.63 5.13 0.92
C ALA A 78 23.92 4.33 0.71
N SER A 79 24.16 3.29 1.52
CA SER A 79 25.33 2.42 1.42
C SER A 79 25.38 1.55 0.15
N ALA A 80 24.20 1.22 -0.41
CA ALA A 80 24.10 0.40 -1.62
C ALA A 80 23.89 1.24 -2.90
N PHE A 81 23.60 2.53 -2.77
CA PHE A 81 23.27 3.41 -3.88
C PHE A 81 24.39 3.44 -4.94
N ASP A 82 25.62 3.71 -4.51
CA ASP A 82 26.76 3.78 -5.43
C ASP A 82 27.14 2.41 -5.98
N LYS A 83 26.99 1.37 -5.15
CA LYS A 83 27.28 -0.03 -5.53
C LYS A 83 26.39 -0.53 -6.66
N TYR A 84 25.12 -0.17 -6.65
CA TYR A 84 24.14 -0.69 -7.62
C TYR A 84 24.08 0.10 -8.92
N ALA A 85 24.61 1.35 -8.94
CA ALA A 85 24.66 2.21 -10.13
C ALA A 85 23.32 2.28 -10.88
N LEU A 86 22.24 2.58 -10.16
CA LEU A 86 20.86 2.58 -10.64
C LEU A 86 20.54 3.85 -11.45
N ASN A 87 20.82 3.82 -12.75
CA ASN A 87 20.61 4.94 -13.65
C ASN A 87 19.27 4.91 -14.40
N LYS A 88 18.70 3.74 -14.58
CA LYS A 88 17.43 3.52 -15.32
C LYS A 88 16.71 2.29 -14.78
N PRO A 89 15.37 2.20 -14.93
CA PRO A 89 14.59 1.08 -14.41
C PRO A 89 15.08 -0.30 -14.83
N ALA A 90 15.65 -0.44 -16.05
CA ALA A 90 16.20 -1.70 -16.51
C ALA A 90 17.36 -2.24 -15.65
N ASP A 91 18.00 -1.40 -14.83
CA ASP A 91 19.08 -1.85 -13.95
C ASP A 91 18.55 -2.67 -12.76
N LEU A 92 17.23 -2.61 -12.46
CA LEU A 92 16.61 -3.48 -11.45
C LEU A 92 16.79 -4.97 -11.73
N SER A 93 16.91 -5.38 -12.99
CA SER A 93 17.16 -6.78 -13.33
C SER A 93 18.54 -7.30 -12.94
N LYS A 94 19.45 -6.41 -12.50
CA LYS A 94 20.86 -6.73 -12.17
C LYS A 94 21.14 -6.68 -10.67
N VAL A 95 20.16 -6.27 -9.87
CA VAL A 95 20.32 -6.04 -8.44
C VAL A 95 19.26 -6.81 -7.66
N PRO A 96 19.54 -7.18 -6.39
CA PRO A 96 18.51 -7.74 -5.53
C PRO A 96 17.33 -6.78 -5.38
N THR A 97 16.12 -7.30 -5.51
CA THR A 97 14.87 -6.54 -5.29
C THR A 97 14.11 -7.10 -4.11
N LEU A 98 13.30 -6.24 -3.49
CA LEU A 98 12.46 -6.57 -2.34
C LEU A 98 11.00 -6.43 -2.78
N GLY A 99 10.19 -7.46 -2.55
CA GLY A 99 8.80 -7.53 -2.95
C GLY A 99 7.85 -7.52 -1.77
N TRP A 100 6.88 -6.59 -1.79
CA TRP A 100 5.75 -6.65 -0.88
C TRP A 100 4.60 -7.43 -1.55
N LEU A 101 4.14 -8.49 -0.89
CA LEU A 101 3.05 -9.32 -1.38
C LEU A 101 1.69 -8.73 -0.98
N SER A 102 0.97 -8.25 -1.98
CA SER A 102 -0.48 -8.17 -1.90
C SER A 102 -1.11 -9.19 -2.87
N SER A 103 -0.98 -10.48 -2.65
CA SER A 103 -1.65 -11.57 -3.37
C SER A 103 -1.05 -12.16 -4.66
N HIS A 104 -0.03 -11.62 -5.34
CA HIS A 104 0.57 -12.25 -6.53
C HIS A 104 2.10 -12.17 -6.58
N VAL A 105 2.72 -13.32 -6.87
CA VAL A 105 4.15 -13.63 -6.70
C VAL A 105 5.11 -13.02 -7.74
N GLN A 106 4.64 -12.38 -8.81
CA GLN A 106 5.54 -11.78 -9.80
C GLN A 106 5.46 -10.27 -9.77
N ALA A 107 6.54 -9.65 -9.30
CA ALA A 107 6.70 -8.20 -9.40
C ALA A 107 7.07 -7.82 -10.84
N THR A 108 6.06 -7.62 -11.68
CA THR A 108 6.23 -6.92 -12.95
C THR A 108 5.99 -5.44 -12.73
N TRP A 109 7.04 -4.66 -12.81
CA TRP A 109 6.97 -3.21 -12.65
C TRP A 109 6.77 -2.56 -14.01
N THR A 110 5.74 -1.74 -14.16
CA THR A 110 5.51 -0.94 -15.37
C THR A 110 5.95 0.50 -15.11
N PHE A 111 7.05 0.88 -15.72
CA PHE A 111 7.59 2.24 -15.66
C PHE A 111 7.13 3.05 -16.87
N ARG A 112 6.69 4.28 -16.65
CA ARG A 112 6.27 5.21 -17.69
C ARG A 112 7.03 6.52 -17.61
N GLN A 113 7.51 7.00 -18.77
CA GLN A 113 8.15 8.30 -18.90
C GLN A 113 7.73 8.91 -20.24
N ALA A 114 6.96 9.98 -20.24
CA ALA A 114 6.35 10.57 -21.43
C ALA A 114 5.57 9.54 -22.26
N LYS A 115 6.04 9.21 -23.48
CA LYS A 115 5.44 8.19 -24.34
C LYS A 115 6.11 6.80 -24.24
N ARG A 116 7.10 6.65 -23.37
CA ARG A 116 7.82 5.39 -23.19
C ARG A 116 7.17 4.60 -22.06
N GLU A 117 6.94 3.32 -22.31
CA GLU A 117 6.56 2.34 -21.29
C GLU A 117 7.54 1.20 -21.36
N ILE A 118 8.05 0.78 -20.20
CA ILE A 118 8.91 -0.38 -20.07
C ILE A 118 8.39 -1.26 -18.94
N LYS A 119 8.44 -2.57 -19.15
CA LYS A 119 8.08 -3.57 -18.16
C LYS A 119 9.33 -4.29 -17.67
N ILE A 120 9.53 -4.30 -16.39
CA ILE A 120 10.66 -4.97 -15.75
C ILE A 120 10.10 -6.12 -14.91
N ASN A 121 10.51 -7.33 -15.24
CA ASN A 121 10.26 -8.48 -14.38
C ASN A 121 11.41 -8.58 -13.38
N SER A 122 11.10 -8.66 -12.12
CA SER A 122 12.08 -8.90 -11.08
C SER A 122 11.76 -10.21 -10.35
N ASP A 123 12.83 -10.87 -9.90
CA ASP A 123 12.76 -12.03 -9.01
C ASP A 123 13.25 -11.56 -7.63
N PRO A 124 12.34 -11.16 -6.74
CA PRO A 124 12.73 -10.58 -5.46
C PRO A 124 13.48 -11.60 -4.59
N CYS A 125 14.60 -11.18 -4.00
CA CYS A 125 15.34 -12.01 -3.05
C CYS A 125 14.66 -12.11 -1.68
N LEU A 126 13.75 -11.19 -1.37
CA LEU A 126 12.86 -11.21 -0.20
C LEU A 126 11.47 -10.83 -0.63
N VAL A 127 10.49 -11.63 -0.24
CA VAL A 127 9.07 -11.35 -0.42
C VAL A 127 8.38 -11.49 0.92
N CYS A 128 7.65 -10.46 1.35
CA CYS A 128 6.94 -10.45 2.63
C CYS A 128 5.65 -9.65 2.53
N ASP A 129 4.64 -10.06 3.28
CA ASP A 129 3.36 -9.35 3.42
C ASP A 129 3.38 -8.31 4.55
N ASP A 130 4.47 -8.20 5.30
CA ASP A 130 4.72 -7.16 6.29
C ASP A 130 5.73 -6.14 5.75
N ILE A 131 5.24 -4.92 5.51
CA ILE A 131 6.05 -3.84 4.92
C ILE A 131 7.22 -3.42 5.82
N ARG A 132 7.13 -3.65 7.12
CA ARG A 132 8.18 -3.30 8.09
C ARG A 132 9.45 -4.12 7.85
N LEU A 133 9.30 -5.43 7.58
CA LEU A 133 10.45 -6.27 7.24
C LEU A 133 11.08 -5.83 5.91
N ILE A 134 10.27 -5.45 4.92
CA ILE A 134 10.77 -4.93 3.64
C ILE A 134 11.54 -3.62 3.87
N LYS A 135 11.02 -2.71 4.71
CA LYS A 135 11.71 -1.45 5.04
C LYS A 135 13.04 -1.70 5.75
N ASP A 136 13.06 -2.58 6.76
CA ASP A 136 14.28 -2.91 7.50
C ASP A 136 15.35 -3.54 6.58
N ALA A 137 14.95 -4.46 5.70
CA ALA A 137 15.86 -5.04 4.71
C ALA A 137 16.41 -4.00 3.74
N LEU A 138 15.56 -3.04 3.33
CA LEU A 138 15.94 -1.93 2.45
C LEU A 138 16.98 -1.03 3.12
N VAL A 139 16.73 -0.58 4.37
CA VAL A 139 17.65 0.23 5.17
C VAL A 139 18.97 -0.51 5.39
N GLY A 140 18.88 -1.82 5.64
CA GLY A 140 20.06 -2.71 5.77
C GLY A 140 20.86 -2.94 4.49
N GLY A 141 20.39 -2.42 3.33
CA GLY A 141 21.11 -2.51 2.07
C GLY A 141 21.00 -3.85 1.35
N VAL A 142 19.99 -4.66 1.68
CA VAL A 142 19.77 -5.98 1.05
C VAL A 142 19.42 -5.85 -0.43
N GLY A 143 18.70 -4.79 -0.82
CA GLY A 143 18.27 -4.63 -2.20
C GLY A 143 17.56 -3.30 -2.47
N VAL A 144 16.78 -3.29 -3.54
CA VAL A 144 15.94 -2.15 -3.98
C VAL A 144 14.48 -2.51 -3.76
N GLY A 145 13.70 -1.60 -3.18
CA GLY A 145 12.29 -1.82 -2.89
C GLY A 145 11.42 -0.65 -3.34
N PHE A 146 10.13 -0.92 -3.53
CA PHE A 146 9.11 0.09 -3.83
C PHE A 146 8.22 0.28 -2.60
N LEU A 147 8.31 1.45 -1.97
CA LEU A 147 7.63 1.73 -0.71
C LEU A 147 6.83 3.04 -0.76
N PRO A 148 5.75 3.15 0.03
CA PRO A 148 5.12 4.43 0.34
C PRO A 148 6.11 5.43 0.93
N LEU A 149 6.12 6.67 0.41
CA LEU A 149 7.00 7.73 0.90
C LEU A 149 6.78 8.00 2.39
N ALA A 150 5.53 8.00 2.84
CA ALA A 150 5.18 8.23 4.24
C ALA A 150 5.82 7.21 5.21
N LEU A 151 6.05 5.97 4.78
CA LEU A 151 6.68 4.94 5.60
C LEU A 151 8.21 5.05 5.67
N ALA A 152 8.82 5.81 4.76
CA ALA A 152 10.27 5.98 4.64
C ALA A 152 10.72 7.42 4.92
N GLU A 153 9.82 8.30 5.37
CA GLU A 153 10.08 9.72 5.55
C GLU A 153 11.28 10.00 6.44
N GLN A 154 11.37 9.33 7.59
CA GLN A 154 12.47 9.51 8.53
C GLN A 154 13.81 9.10 7.91
N GLU A 155 13.86 7.98 7.23
CA GLU A 155 15.06 7.45 6.59
C GLU A 155 15.49 8.31 5.37
N LEU A 156 14.53 8.85 4.62
CA LEU A 156 14.79 9.78 3.53
C LEU A 156 15.34 11.11 4.07
N MET A 157 14.75 11.65 5.13
CA MET A 157 15.25 12.87 5.79
C MET A 157 16.62 12.68 6.41
N ALA A 158 16.89 11.53 7.01
CA ALA A 158 18.19 11.17 7.56
C ALA A 158 19.24 10.84 6.48
N GLY A 159 18.83 10.70 5.22
CA GLY A 159 19.70 10.32 4.11
C GLY A 159 20.18 8.86 4.15
N SER A 160 19.59 8.01 5.00
CA SER A 160 19.88 6.58 5.05
C SER A 160 19.21 5.82 3.89
N LEU A 161 18.11 6.34 3.36
CA LEU A 161 17.49 5.92 2.10
C LEU A 161 17.58 7.02 1.06
N LYS A 162 17.61 6.61 -0.21
CA LYS A 162 17.54 7.48 -1.39
C LYS A 162 16.49 6.95 -2.36
N THR A 163 15.73 7.84 -2.98
CA THR A 163 14.85 7.50 -4.10
C THR A 163 15.66 7.29 -5.38
N VAL A 164 15.15 6.46 -6.26
CA VAL A 164 15.73 6.18 -7.58
C VAL A 164 14.63 6.19 -8.64
N PHE A 165 14.98 6.56 -9.88
CA PHE A 165 14.09 6.64 -11.02
C PHE A 165 12.97 7.69 -10.87
N ASP A 166 13.25 8.82 -10.22
CA ASP A 166 12.26 9.87 -9.89
C ASP A 166 11.62 10.49 -11.13
N ASP A 167 12.28 10.43 -12.29
CA ASP A 167 11.76 10.86 -13.59
C ASP A 167 10.86 9.81 -14.29
N TRP A 168 10.63 8.65 -13.65
CA TRP A 168 9.74 7.61 -14.10
C TRP A 168 8.53 7.47 -13.18
N SER A 169 7.33 7.42 -13.74
CA SER A 169 6.13 7.07 -12.99
C SER A 169 5.93 5.55 -12.98
N VAL A 170 5.49 5.05 -11.83
CA VAL A 170 5.08 3.67 -11.63
C VAL A 170 3.63 3.67 -11.17
N GLU A 171 2.90 2.59 -11.44
CA GLU A 171 1.53 2.47 -10.97
C GLU A 171 1.48 2.56 -9.43
N ALA A 172 0.77 3.58 -8.97
CA ALA A 172 0.71 3.88 -7.55
C ALA A 172 -0.26 2.92 -6.84
N HIS A 173 0.08 2.56 -5.61
CA HIS A 173 -0.83 1.88 -4.71
C HIS A 173 -2.02 2.80 -4.36
N LYS A 174 -3.20 2.19 -4.20
CA LYS A 174 -4.43 2.88 -3.77
C LYS A 174 -4.96 2.23 -2.52
N ILE A 175 -5.41 3.05 -1.58
CA ILE A 175 -6.25 2.57 -0.48
C ILE A 175 -7.69 2.52 -1.00
N VAL A 176 -8.33 1.38 -0.81
CA VAL A 176 -9.73 1.18 -1.22
C VAL A 176 -10.56 0.64 -0.06
N ALA A 177 -11.82 1.06 -0.01
CA ALA A 177 -12.85 0.43 0.81
C ALA A 177 -13.65 -0.53 -0.07
N ILE A 178 -13.77 -1.78 0.36
CA ILE A 178 -14.55 -2.82 -0.31
C ILE A 178 -15.68 -3.22 0.64
N TYR A 179 -16.90 -3.27 0.12
CA TYR A 179 -18.08 -3.60 0.91
C TYR A 179 -19.18 -4.27 0.06
N PRO A 180 -20.11 -5.03 0.67
CA PRO A 180 -21.19 -5.68 -0.05
C PRO A 180 -22.18 -4.70 -0.68
N THR A 181 -22.69 -5.03 -1.89
CA THR A 181 -23.73 -4.24 -2.59
C THR A 181 -25.14 -4.40 -2.01
N ARG A 182 -25.32 -5.22 -0.96
CA ARG A 182 -26.67 -5.58 -0.48
C ARG A 182 -27.41 -4.36 0.04
N GLN A 183 -28.58 -4.13 -0.57
CA GLN A 183 -29.70 -3.27 -0.14
C GLN A 183 -29.35 -2.17 0.88
N GLY A 184 -28.61 -1.16 0.45
CA GLY A 184 -28.30 0.01 1.28
C GLY A 184 -27.20 -0.25 2.30
N LEU A 185 -26.05 0.36 2.08
CA LEU A 185 -24.98 0.40 3.09
C LEU A 185 -25.53 1.03 4.37
N PRO A 186 -25.36 0.40 5.56
CA PRO A 186 -25.80 1.00 6.81
C PRO A 186 -25.29 2.44 6.95
N PRO A 187 -26.09 3.40 7.42
CA PRO A 187 -25.68 4.81 7.50
C PRO A 187 -24.35 5.01 8.24
N ALA A 188 -24.15 4.32 9.36
CA ALA A 188 -22.90 4.40 10.12
C ALA A 188 -21.67 3.94 9.31
N VAL A 189 -21.82 2.91 8.46
CA VAL A 189 -20.73 2.41 7.59
C VAL A 189 -20.40 3.45 6.52
N ARG A 190 -21.42 4.10 5.94
CA ARG A 190 -21.21 5.18 4.95
C ARG A 190 -20.46 6.35 5.58
N VAL A 191 -20.91 6.81 6.75
CA VAL A 191 -20.28 7.92 7.48
C VAL A 191 -18.81 7.58 7.80
N LEU A 192 -18.52 6.34 8.22
CA LEU A 192 -17.14 5.92 8.48
C LEU A 192 -16.28 5.96 7.20
N ILE A 193 -16.80 5.47 6.07
CA ILE A 193 -16.05 5.50 4.79
C ILE A 193 -15.78 6.95 4.36
N ASP A 194 -16.79 7.83 4.45
CA ASP A 194 -16.63 9.25 4.10
C ASP A 194 -15.59 9.91 5.02
N PHE A 195 -15.66 9.65 6.33
CA PHE A 195 -14.68 10.15 7.30
C PHE A 195 -13.25 9.69 6.99
N ILE A 196 -13.06 8.40 6.67
CA ILE A 196 -11.74 7.87 6.29
C ILE A 196 -11.23 8.55 5.00
N VAL A 197 -12.12 8.78 4.01
CA VAL A 197 -11.76 9.49 2.77
C VAL A 197 -11.29 10.91 3.08
N ASP A 198 -12.02 11.64 3.91
CA ASP A 198 -11.69 13.02 4.26
C ASP A 198 -10.34 13.11 5.01
N GLU A 199 -10.11 12.23 5.98
CA GLU A 199 -8.87 12.23 6.77
C GLU A 199 -7.62 11.80 5.97
N PHE A 200 -7.74 10.95 4.96
CA PHE A 200 -6.61 10.57 4.10
C PHE A 200 -6.30 11.60 3.00
N ASN A 201 -7.22 12.52 2.70
CA ASN A 201 -7.04 13.52 1.63
C ASN A 201 -6.91 14.96 2.16
N GLY A 202 -7.09 15.19 3.45
CA GLY A 202 -6.91 16.49 4.12
C GLY A 202 -5.53 16.66 4.68
#